data_736a9478133fa7380b4a46175836c7c2
#
_entry.id   736a9478133fa7380b4a46175836c7c2
#
_cell.length_a   1.000
_cell.length_b   1.000
_cell.length_c   1.000
_cell.angle_alpha   90.00
_cell.angle_beta   90.00
_cell.angle_gamma   90.00
#
_symmetry.space_group_name_H-M   'P 1'
#
loop_
_entity.id
_entity.type
_entity.pdbx_description
1 polymer ?
#
loop_
_entity_poly.entity_id
_entity_poly.type
_entity_poly.pdbx_seq_one_letter_code
_entity_poly.pdbx_strand_id
1 'polypeptide(L)'
;AIAPGLDMGLGALSERTAQLPRLDLQIPKRIIGRNTEECILSGTIVGMAAMLDGMVQRIEAELGSPATLILTGGAARFVEPLVLHPHIYDPNLLLKGLAFLCERNCAN
;
A
#
# COMPACT_ATOMS: atom_id res chain seq x y z
N ALA A 1 4.94 12.22 2.94
CA ALA A 1 5.78 11.58 1.94
C ALA A 1 4.92 11.07 0.79
N ILE A 2 5.46 11.08 -0.42
CA ILE A 2 4.81 10.57 -1.63
C ILE A 2 5.72 9.53 -2.24
N ALA A 3 5.17 8.36 -2.55
CA ALA A 3 5.91 7.27 -3.15
C ALA A 3 5.08 6.61 -4.26
N PRO A 4 5.73 5.92 -5.22
CA PRO A 4 5.02 5.20 -6.26
C PRO A 4 4.09 4.14 -5.70
N GLY A 5 2.88 4.03 -6.26
CA GLY A 5 1.92 3.00 -5.88
C GLY A 5 2.23 1.64 -6.52
N LEU A 6 1.45 0.61 -6.14
CA LEU A 6 1.65 -0.76 -6.62
C LEU A 6 1.51 -0.88 -8.14
N ASP A 7 0.47 -0.31 -8.72
CA ASP A 7 0.23 -0.38 -10.17
C ASP A 7 1.34 0.32 -10.96
N MET A 8 1.81 1.45 -10.47
CA MET A 8 2.93 2.17 -11.09
C MET A 8 4.23 1.35 -11.03
N GLY A 9 4.50 0.69 -9.92
CA GLY A 9 5.67 -0.18 -9.76
C GLY A 9 5.63 -1.38 -10.70
N LEU A 10 4.50 -2.08 -10.76
CA LEU A 10 4.30 -3.20 -11.69
C LEU A 10 4.37 -2.76 -13.15
N GLY A 11 3.72 -1.64 -13.49
CA GLY A 11 3.75 -1.08 -14.84
C GLY A 11 5.17 -0.73 -15.28
N ALA A 12 5.94 -0.07 -14.43
CA ALA A 12 7.32 0.29 -14.73
C ALA A 12 8.20 -0.94 -14.98
N LEU A 13 8.03 -2.00 -14.19
CA LEU A 13 8.78 -3.25 -14.38
C LEU A 13 8.41 -3.95 -15.68
N SER A 14 7.12 -3.97 -16.06
CA SER A 14 6.67 -4.62 -17.28
C SER A 14 6.99 -3.82 -18.55
N GLU A 15 6.99 -2.48 -18.49
CA GLU A 15 7.27 -1.61 -19.64
C GLU A 15 8.75 -1.49 -19.96
N ARG A 16 9.61 -1.48 -18.93
CA ARG A 16 11.05 -1.25 -19.09
C ARG A 16 11.85 -2.51 -19.39
N THR A 17 11.28 -3.68 -19.15
CA THR A 17 11.95 -4.95 -19.44
C THR A 17 10.99 -5.84 -20.22
N ALA A 18 11.28 -6.02 -21.51
CA ALA A 18 10.48 -6.87 -22.41
C ALA A 18 10.42 -8.34 -21.97
N GLN A 19 11.22 -8.72 -20.96
CA GLN A 19 11.29 -10.09 -20.43
C GLN A 19 10.41 -10.32 -19.19
N LEU A 20 9.85 -9.25 -18.60
CA LEU A 20 9.01 -9.38 -17.42
C LEU A 20 7.53 -9.36 -17.83
N PRO A 21 6.76 -10.41 -17.53
CA PRO A 21 5.34 -10.42 -17.84
C PRO A 21 4.57 -9.40 -17.02
N ARG A 22 3.50 -8.86 -17.58
CA ARG A 22 2.54 -8.07 -16.83
C ARG A 22 1.75 -9.02 -15.93
N LEU A 23 1.80 -8.77 -14.63
CA LEU A 23 1.17 -9.62 -13.63
C LEU A 23 -0.02 -8.94 -12.99
N ASP A 24 -1.02 -9.72 -12.65
CA ASP A 24 -2.10 -9.28 -11.79
C ASP A 24 -1.63 -9.22 -10.34
N LEU A 25 -2.13 -8.23 -9.59
CA LEU A 25 -1.82 -8.11 -8.17
C LEU A 25 -2.42 -9.28 -7.39
N GLN A 26 -1.57 -9.99 -6.66
CA GLN A 26 -1.95 -11.02 -5.72
C GLN A 26 -0.91 -11.11 -4.61
N ILE A 27 -1.34 -11.49 -3.41
CA ILE A 27 -0.42 -11.62 -2.29
C ILE A 27 0.53 -12.79 -2.55
N PRO A 28 1.85 -12.57 -2.53
CA PRO A 28 2.81 -13.64 -2.78
C PRO A 28 2.80 -14.66 -1.66
N LYS A 29 3.01 -15.92 -2.02
CA LYS A 29 3.06 -17.04 -1.06
C LYS A 29 4.35 -17.05 -0.24
N ARG A 30 5.40 -16.38 -0.72
CA ARG A 30 6.72 -16.36 -0.09
C ARG A 30 7.47 -15.09 -0.43
N ILE A 31 8.38 -14.69 0.44
CA ILE A 31 9.23 -13.50 0.24
C ILE A 31 10.36 -13.83 -0.74
N ILE A 32 10.97 -14.99 -0.60
CA ILE A 32 12.03 -15.43 -1.53
C ILE A 32 11.35 -16.15 -2.69
N GLY A 33 11.21 -15.44 -3.81
CA GLY A 33 10.59 -15.97 -5.02
C GLY A 33 11.45 -17.05 -5.68
N ARG A 34 10.80 -18.05 -6.27
CA ARG A 34 11.43 -19.16 -6.98
C ARG A 34 11.38 -19.01 -8.50
N ASN A 35 10.64 -18.03 -8.97
CA ASN A 35 10.53 -17.69 -10.39
C ASN A 35 10.35 -16.18 -10.53
N THR A 36 10.39 -15.68 -11.76
CA THR A 36 10.29 -14.25 -12.05
C THR A 36 9.00 -13.64 -11.50
N GLU A 37 7.88 -14.30 -11.67
CA GLU A 37 6.58 -13.85 -11.21
C GLU A 37 6.54 -13.69 -9.68
N GLU A 38 6.96 -14.70 -8.96
CA GLU A 38 7.05 -14.63 -7.49
C GLU A 38 7.99 -13.54 -7.02
N CYS A 39 9.11 -13.34 -7.70
CA CYS A 39 10.07 -12.29 -7.37
C CYS A 39 9.49 -10.88 -7.56
N ILE A 40 8.75 -10.66 -8.65
CA ILE A 40 8.09 -9.38 -8.91
C ILE A 40 7.03 -9.09 -7.85
N LEU A 41 6.17 -10.06 -7.56
CA LEU A 41 5.11 -9.90 -6.55
C LEU A 41 5.69 -9.67 -5.16
N SER A 42 6.73 -10.40 -4.79
CA SER A 42 7.42 -10.21 -3.52
C SER A 42 7.99 -8.80 -3.39
N GLY A 43 8.77 -8.37 -4.37
CA GLY A 43 9.38 -7.04 -4.36
C GLY A 43 8.37 -5.91 -4.37
N THR A 44 7.28 -6.06 -5.12
CA THR A 44 6.25 -5.04 -5.24
C THR A 44 5.35 -4.98 -4.02
N ILE A 45 4.78 -6.10 -3.62
CA ILE A 45 3.75 -6.13 -2.56
C ILE A 45 4.38 -6.20 -1.17
N VAL A 46 5.27 -7.15 -0.92
CA VAL A 46 5.98 -7.23 0.36
C VAL A 46 6.90 -6.03 0.54
N GLY A 47 7.54 -5.59 -0.54
CA GLY A 47 8.36 -4.37 -0.53
C GLY A 47 7.57 -3.13 -0.15
N MET A 48 6.32 -2.99 -0.64
CA MET A 48 5.43 -1.89 -0.25
C MET A 48 5.06 -1.96 1.23
N ALA A 49 4.71 -3.14 1.74
CA ALA A 49 4.43 -3.32 3.16
C ALA A 49 5.64 -2.97 4.04
N ALA A 50 6.82 -3.41 3.65
CA ALA A 50 8.06 -3.10 4.35
C ALA A 50 8.37 -1.59 4.32
N MET A 51 8.11 -0.93 3.18
CA MET A 51 8.25 0.52 3.06
C MET A 51 7.31 1.24 4.02
N LEU A 52 6.04 0.83 4.10
CA LEU A 52 5.07 1.43 5.02
C LEU A 52 5.53 1.26 6.47
N ASP A 53 5.93 0.07 6.88
CA ASP A 53 6.43 -0.18 8.23
C ASP A 53 7.64 0.71 8.56
N GLY A 54 8.60 0.78 7.65
CA GLY A 54 9.78 1.60 7.83
C GLY A 54 9.50 3.11 7.85
N MET A 55 8.57 3.56 7.02
CA MET A 55 8.17 4.98 6.98
C MET A 55 7.43 5.39 8.24
N VAL A 56 6.49 4.60 8.72
CA VAL A 56 5.76 4.89 9.95
C VAL A 56 6.72 4.97 11.14
N GLN A 57 7.65 4.03 11.23
CA GLN A 57 8.66 4.02 12.30
C GLN A 57 9.50 5.31 12.30
N ARG A 58 9.92 5.77 11.12
CA ARG A 58 10.69 7.01 10.98
C ARG A 58 9.86 8.26 11.30
N ILE A 59 8.60 8.28 10.87
CA ILE A 59 7.67 9.37 11.16
C ILE A 59 7.43 9.47 12.67
N GLU A 60 7.18 8.35 13.35
CA GLU A 60 7.00 8.32 14.80
C GLU A 60 8.26 8.80 15.55
N ALA A 61 9.44 8.41 15.07
CA ALA A 61 10.70 8.87 15.63
C ALA A 61 10.86 10.40 15.49
N GLU A 62 10.47 10.96 14.36
CA GLU A 62 10.52 12.42 14.14
C GLU A 62 9.47 13.17 14.96
N LEU A 63 8.26 12.61 15.08
CA LEU A 63 7.19 13.18 15.91
C LEU A 63 7.48 13.08 17.42
N GLY A 64 8.29 12.10 17.82
CA GLY A 64 8.52 11.81 19.23
C GLY A 64 7.36 11.12 19.93
N SER A 65 6.38 10.60 19.18
CA SER A 65 5.20 9.94 19.72
C SER A 65 4.62 8.94 18.73
N PRO A 66 3.87 7.92 19.21
CA PRO A 66 3.17 7.01 18.31
C PRO A 66 2.15 7.73 17.44
N ALA A 67 1.96 7.24 16.22
CA ALA A 67 0.96 7.74 15.27
C ALA A 67 -0.05 6.64 14.97
N THR A 68 -1.29 7.05 14.69
CA THR A 68 -2.31 6.14 14.20
C THR A 68 -2.11 5.93 12.70
N LEU A 69 -1.87 4.69 12.30
CA LEU A 69 -1.74 4.31 10.90
C LEU A 69 -3.09 3.86 10.36
N ILE A 70 -3.59 4.57 9.36
CA ILE A 70 -4.82 4.20 8.66
C ILE A 70 -4.48 3.92 7.21
N LEU A 71 -4.85 2.73 6.74
CA LEU A 71 -4.67 2.32 5.35
C LEU A 71 -6.00 2.39 4.62
N THR A 72 -5.98 2.94 3.42
CA THR A 72 -7.15 3.03 2.54
C THR A 72 -6.72 2.96 1.08
N GLY A 73 -7.70 2.83 0.18
CA GLY A 73 -7.48 2.72 -1.25
C GLY A 73 -7.61 1.29 -1.76
N GLY A 74 -7.84 1.16 -3.07
CA GLY A 74 -8.13 -0.14 -3.70
C GLY A 74 -6.97 -1.14 -3.61
N ALA A 75 -5.72 -0.67 -3.75
CA ALA A 75 -4.53 -1.51 -3.67
C ALA A 75 -4.15 -1.90 -2.24
N ALA A 76 -4.67 -1.17 -1.24
CA ALA A 76 -4.34 -1.43 0.16
C ALA A 76 -4.71 -2.85 0.62
N ARG A 77 -5.74 -3.45 0.03
CA ARG A 77 -6.17 -4.82 0.35
C ARG A 77 -5.07 -5.87 0.15
N PHE A 78 -4.12 -5.62 -0.76
CA PHE A 78 -3.01 -6.55 -1.01
C PHE A 78 -1.85 -6.35 -0.04
N VAL A 79 -1.71 -5.16 0.51
CA VAL A 79 -0.57 -4.77 1.34
C VAL A 79 -0.91 -4.88 2.83
N GLU A 80 -2.13 -4.54 3.19
CA GLU A 80 -2.61 -4.48 4.57
C GLU A 80 -2.31 -5.75 5.38
N PRO A 81 -2.55 -6.99 4.87
CA PRO A 81 -2.26 -8.20 5.63
C PRO A 81 -0.77 -8.40 5.95
N LEU A 82 0.12 -7.71 5.23
CA LEU A 82 1.57 -7.85 5.35
C LEU A 82 2.22 -6.73 6.17
N VAL A 83 1.46 -5.69 6.51
CA VAL A 83 1.95 -4.59 7.34
C VAL A 83 2.04 -5.06 8.78
N LEU A 84 3.23 -4.93 9.37
CA LEU A 84 3.51 -5.39 10.75
C LEU A 84 3.12 -4.36 11.80
N HIS A 85 3.24 -3.07 11.48
CA HIS A 85 2.86 -1.99 12.38
C HIS A 85 1.35 -2.04 12.68
N PRO A 86 0.91 -1.83 13.93
CA PRO A 86 -0.52 -1.74 14.25
C PRO A 86 -1.20 -0.69 13.38
N HIS A 87 -2.32 -1.06 12.75
CA HIS A 87 -3.00 -0.20 11.78
C HIS A 87 -4.49 -0.47 11.74
N ILE A 88 -5.21 0.48 11.16
CA ILE A 88 -6.63 0.38 10.86
C ILE A 88 -6.76 0.33 9.34
N TYR A 89 -7.45 -0.67 8.81
CA TYR A 89 -7.78 -0.75 7.40
C TYR A 89 -9.21 -0.27 7.19
N ASP A 90 -9.37 0.83 6.48
CA ASP A 90 -10.69 1.40 6.16
C ASP A 90 -10.81 1.62 4.65
N PRO A 91 -11.39 0.65 3.91
CA PRO A 91 -11.56 0.78 2.47
C PRO A 91 -12.53 1.89 2.05
N ASN A 92 -13.36 2.39 2.96
CA ASN A 92 -14.39 3.38 2.71
C ASN A 92 -14.04 4.78 3.25
N LEU A 93 -12.79 5.03 3.61
CA LEU A 93 -12.38 6.29 4.24
C LEU A 93 -12.74 7.51 3.38
N LEU A 94 -12.48 7.46 2.08
CA LEU A 94 -12.82 8.54 1.16
C LEU A 94 -14.33 8.80 1.10
N LEU A 95 -15.13 7.73 1.01
CA LEU A 95 -16.58 7.82 0.97
C LEU A 95 -17.14 8.39 2.29
N LYS A 96 -16.58 7.98 3.43
CA LYS A 96 -16.94 8.53 4.73
C LYS A 96 -16.62 10.03 4.81
N GLY A 97 -15.47 10.44 4.28
CA GLY A 97 -15.11 11.85 4.20
C GLY A 97 -16.04 12.66 3.33
N LEU A 98 -16.45 12.13 2.17
CA LEU A 98 -17.40 12.77 1.28
C LEU A 98 -18.79 12.90 1.94
N ALA A 99 -19.26 11.85 2.62
CA ALA A 99 -20.51 11.89 3.36
C ALA A 99 -20.48 12.95 4.45
N PHE A 100 -19.41 13.02 5.22
CA PHE A 100 -19.20 14.03 6.24
C PHE A 100 -19.25 15.46 5.67
N LEU A 101 -18.58 15.70 4.55
CA LEU A 101 -18.59 16.99 3.88
C LEU A 101 -19.97 17.35 3.35
N CYS A 102 -20.68 16.37 2.80
CA CYS A 102 -22.06 16.56 2.33
C CYS A 102 -22.99 16.97 3.48
N GLU A 103 -22.98 16.25 4.59
CA GLU A 103 -23.77 16.57 5.78
C GLU A 103 -23.44 17.98 6.30
N ARG A 104 -22.17 18.32 6.36
CA ARG A 104 -21.71 19.62 6.84
C ARG A 104 -22.18 20.77 5.93
N ASN A 105 -22.21 20.55 4.63
CA ASN A 105 -22.61 21.57 3.65
C ASN A 105 -24.12 21.64 3.48
N CYS A 106 -24.85 20.56 3.71
CA CYS A 106 -26.31 20.49 3.60
C CYS A 106 -27.02 20.86 4.90
N ALA A 107 -26.32 21.01 6.01
CA ALA A 107 -26.89 21.36 7.32
C ALA A 107 -27.28 22.84 7.46
N ASN A 108 -27.11 23.63 6.40
CA ASN A 108 -27.57 25.01 6.34
C ASN A 108 -28.94 25.11 5.63
#